data_285a023f2ad77690cc2895cd9f47d16f
#
_entry.id   285a023f2ad77690cc2895cd9f47d16f
#
_cell.length_a   1.000
_cell.length_b   1.000
_cell.length_c   1.000
_cell.angle_alpha   90.00
_cell.angle_beta   90.00
_cell.angle_gamma   90.00
#
_symmetry.space_group_name_H-M   'P 1'
#
loop_
_entity.id
_entity.type
_entity.pdbx_description
1 polymer ?
#
loop_
_entity_poly.entity_id
_entity_poly.type
_entity_poly.pdbx_seq_one_letter_code
_entity_poly.pdbx_strand_id
1 'polypeptide(L)'
;MENLFIKNMKFKLLLATIFTLNLSSSVIPDYKAKYLFERDDFSVTGIRELKTLDNNEYSFTFNARTLLVVSMDFKSNFIIENSKLLSKNYNVKIRPKSVNRDQNIKFDYENLTIASSGINTWESPLDKITFPADPLNAQIQIRLNLLNGMEEFSINLIEMKTGKIKKNFYRLDGKETCAFNKTEYSCVLLKRYREYDKRITTYYL
;
A
#
# COMPACT_ATOMS: atom_id res chain seq x y z
N MET A 1 17.58 82.78 6.21
CA MET A 1 16.37 82.47 5.37
C MET A 1 16.74 81.30 4.51
N GLU A 2 16.32 80.12 4.84
CA GLU A 2 16.10 79.00 3.92
C GLU A 2 15.49 77.84 4.70
N ASN A 3 14.29 77.53 4.33
CA ASN A 3 13.48 76.47 4.95
C ASN A 3 13.91 75.12 4.42
N LEU A 4 14.36 74.23 5.23
CA LEU A 4 14.65 72.86 4.87
C LEU A 4 13.38 71.99 5.10
N PHE A 5 12.77 71.64 3.97
CA PHE A 5 11.60 70.72 3.95
C PHE A 5 12.05 69.28 4.25
N ILE A 6 11.71 68.78 5.41
CA ILE A 6 11.86 67.34 5.70
C ILE A 6 10.63 66.62 5.11
N LYS A 7 10.88 65.85 4.05
CA LYS A 7 9.89 65.07 3.35
C LYS A 7 9.65 63.76 4.13
N ASN A 8 8.50 63.63 4.73
CA ASN A 8 8.09 62.40 5.42
C ASN A 8 8.02 61.19 4.49
N MET A 9 8.99 60.30 4.60
CA MET A 9 9.03 59.04 3.86
C MET A 9 8.26 57.98 4.68
N LYS A 10 7.01 57.73 4.30
CA LYS A 10 6.20 56.63 4.89
C LYS A 10 6.76 55.30 4.44
N PHE A 11 7.46 54.61 5.34
CA PHE A 11 7.92 53.23 5.12
C PHE A 11 6.69 52.29 5.20
N LYS A 12 6.19 51.86 4.06
CA LYS A 12 5.19 50.79 4.00
C LYS A 12 5.89 49.44 4.23
N LEU A 13 5.78 48.93 5.46
CA LEU A 13 6.21 47.57 5.79
C LEU A 13 5.29 46.59 5.06
N LEU A 14 5.78 46.05 3.95
CA LEU A 14 5.10 44.96 3.21
C LEU A 14 5.28 43.67 4.02
N LEU A 15 4.26 43.28 4.79
CA LEU A 15 4.23 42.02 5.49
C LEU A 15 4.03 40.91 4.45
N ALA A 16 5.14 40.32 3.99
CA ALA A 16 5.07 39.12 3.17
C ALA A 16 4.63 37.96 4.03
N THR A 17 3.34 37.63 4.01
CA THR A 17 2.81 36.37 4.55
C THR A 17 3.41 35.22 3.72
N ILE A 18 4.41 34.57 4.28
CA ILE A 18 4.93 33.32 3.74
C ILE A 18 3.82 32.26 3.96
N PHE A 19 3.05 32.03 2.91
CA PHE A 19 2.18 30.87 2.83
C PHE A 19 3.09 29.65 2.74
N THR A 20 3.35 29.01 3.87
CA THR A 20 3.91 27.65 3.88
C THR A 20 2.86 26.74 3.26
N LEU A 21 3.03 26.43 1.98
CA LEU A 21 2.35 25.31 1.36
C LEU A 21 2.78 24.06 2.11
N ASN A 22 1.96 23.62 3.07
CA ASN A 22 2.04 22.26 3.57
C ASN A 22 1.78 21.37 2.35
N LEU A 23 2.85 20.83 1.76
CA LEU A 23 2.77 19.69 0.88
C LEU A 23 2.18 18.56 1.70
N SER A 24 0.87 18.45 1.66
CA SER A 24 0.17 17.31 2.22
C SER A 24 0.73 16.08 1.51
N SER A 25 1.43 15.23 2.23
CA SER A 25 1.71 13.87 1.82
C SER A 25 0.43 13.32 1.19
N SER A 26 0.53 12.72 0.01
CA SER A 26 -0.62 12.19 -0.73
C SER A 26 -1.33 11.14 0.13
N VAL A 27 -2.32 11.57 0.88
CA VAL A 27 -3.18 10.68 1.65
C VAL A 27 -3.97 9.87 0.64
N ILE A 28 -3.85 8.56 0.68
CA ILE A 28 -4.69 7.70 -0.14
C ILE A 28 -6.10 7.75 0.42
N PRO A 29 -7.12 8.15 -0.37
CA PRO A 29 -8.48 8.24 0.12
C PRO A 29 -9.03 6.83 0.42
N ASP A 30 -9.96 6.78 1.35
CA ASP A 30 -10.74 5.59 1.63
C ASP A 30 -11.44 5.11 0.37
N TYR A 31 -11.49 3.80 0.17
CA TYR A 31 -12.21 3.20 -0.94
C TYR A 31 -12.72 1.82 -0.62
N LYS A 32 -13.76 1.42 -1.36
CA LYS A 32 -14.29 0.07 -1.39
C LYS A 32 -14.46 -0.37 -2.84
N ALA A 33 -13.88 -1.51 -3.19
CA ALA A 33 -13.90 -2.04 -4.54
C ALA A 33 -14.30 -3.52 -4.55
N LYS A 34 -15.10 -3.89 -5.55
CA LYS A 34 -15.49 -5.26 -5.81
C LYS A 34 -14.60 -5.82 -6.91
N TYR A 35 -14.04 -6.99 -6.68
CA TYR A 35 -13.16 -7.70 -7.61
C TYR A 35 -13.79 -9.03 -7.99
N LEU A 36 -13.71 -9.36 -9.26
CA LEU A 36 -14.06 -10.66 -9.78
C LEU A 36 -12.77 -11.45 -10.04
N PHE A 37 -12.68 -12.63 -9.48
CA PHE A 37 -11.59 -13.57 -9.72
C PHE A 37 -12.16 -14.73 -10.52
N GLU A 38 -11.64 -14.92 -11.72
CA GLU A 38 -12.07 -15.98 -12.62
C GLU A 38 -10.87 -16.88 -12.92
N ARG A 39 -11.12 -18.18 -12.88
CA ARG A 39 -10.16 -19.20 -13.31
C ARG A 39 -10.94 -20.43 -13.75
N ASP A 40 -10.81 -20.76 -15.03
CA ASP A 40 -11.55 -21.86 -15.65
C ASP A 40 -13.07 -21.67 -15.38
N ASP A 41 -13.75 -22.66 -14.83
CA ASP A 41 -15.18 -22.60 -14.49
C ASP A 41 -15.46 -22.02 -13.09
N PHE A 42 -14.43 -21.50 -12.43
CA PHE A 42 -14.54 -21.01 -11.06
C PHE A 42 -14.48 -19.48 -11.02
N SER A 43 -15.51 -18.87 -10.42
CA SER A 43 -15.61 -17.43 -10.23
C SER A 43 -15.85 -17.09 -8.76
N VAL A 44 -15.08 -16.13 -8.24
CA VAL A 44 -15.20 -15.63 -6.86
C VAL A 44 -15.23 -14.11 -6.84
N THR A 45 -16.22 -13.57 -6.14
CA THR A 45 -16.24 -12.14 -5.84
C THR A 45 -15.53 -11.86 -4.53
N GLY A 46 -14.59 -10.94 -4.58
CA GLY A 46 -13.92 -10.38 -3.41
C GLY A 46 -14.21 -8.89 -3.25
N ILE A 47 -14.22 -8.43 -2.01
CA ILE A 47 -14.35 -7.00 -1.66
C ILE A 47 -13.05 -6.57 -1.01
N ARG A 48 -12.46 -5.48 -1.51
CA ARG A 48 -11.36 -4.77 -0.85
C ARG A 48 -11.86 -3.46 -0.30
N GLU A 49 -11.45 -3.13 0.91
CA GLU A 49 -11.82 -1.89 1.56
C GLU A 49 -10.61 -1.31 2.29
N LEU A 50 -10.26 -0.07 1.94
CA LEU A 50 -9.28 0.74 2.65
C LEU A 50 -10.03 1.75 3.51
N LYS A 51 -9.69 1.82 4.78
CA LYS A 51 -10.22 2.81 5.72
C LYS A 51 -9.08 3.48 6.45
N THR A 52 -9.16 4.79 6.53
CA THR A 52 -8.37 5.58 7.46
C THR A 52 -8.95 5.39 8.85
N LEU A 53 -8.07 5.10 9.80
CA LEU A 53 -8.35 5.07 11.23
C LEU A 53 -7.79 6.35 11.86
N ASP A 54 -7.81 6.45 13.19
CA ASP A 54 -7.21 7.57 13.89
C ASP A 54 -5.66 7.59 13.71
N ASN A 55 -5.04 8.77 13.77
CA ASN A 55 -3.58 8.96 13.81
C ASN A 55 -2.79 8.38 12.61
N ASN A 56 -3.22 8.62 11.36
CA ASN A 56 -2.56 8.12 10.15
C ASN A 56 -2.44 6.59 10.09
N GLU A 57 -3.21 5.88 10.87
CA GLU A 57 -3.34 4.43 10.80
C GLU A 57 -4.41 4.06 9.77
N TYR A 58 -4.14 3.03 9.00
CA TYR A 58 -5.02 2.51 7.96
C TYR A 58 -5.35 1.05 8.24
N SER A 59 -6.57 0.67 7.89
CA SER A 59 -6.99 -0.72 7.82
C SER A 59 -7.34 -1.08 6.39
N PHE A 60 -6.65 -2.06 5.84
CA PHE A 60 -6.93 -2.59 4.51
C PHE A 60 -7.42 -4.03 4.62
N THR A 61 -8.61 -4.30 4.11
CA THR A 61 -9.24 -5.62 4.19
C THR A 61 -9.50 -6.20 2.80
N PHE A 62 -9.47 -7.51 2.72
CA PHE A 62 -9.94 -8.29 1.60
C PHE A 62 -10.83 -9.42 2.11
N ASN A 63 -12.08 -9.45 1.63
CA ASN A 63 -13.05 -10.47 1.99
C ASN A 63 -13.58 -11.12 0.73
N ALA A 64 -13.49 -12.44 0.64
CA ALA A 64 -14.05 -13.20 -0.46
C ALA A 64 -14.82 -14.43 0.07
N ARG A 65 -15.93 -14.74 -0.57
CA ARG A 65 -16.76 -15.91 -0.22
C ARG A 65 -17.17 -16.64 -1.49
N THR A 66 -17.04 -17.94 -1.46
CA THR A 66 -17.59 -18.82 -2.51
C THR A 66 -18.92 -19.38 -2.08
N LEU A 67 -19.76 -19.75 -3.04
CA LEU A 67 -21.09 -20.35 -2.78
C LEU A 67 -21.03 -21.65 -1.94
N LEU A 68 -19.90 -22.31 -1.89
CA LEU A 68 -19.78 -23.68 -1.40
C LEU A 68 -18.95 -23.88 -0.15
N VAL A 69 -18.62 -22.82 0.65
CA VAL A 69 -17.97 -23.10 1.98
C VAL A 69 -16.62 -22.40 2.23
N VAL A 70 -15.99 -21.76 1.27
CA VAL A 70 -14.72 -21.10 1.51
C VAL A 70 -14.91 -19.61 1.71
N SER A 71 -14.52 -19.10 2.87
CA SER A 71 -14.33 -17.67 3.11
C SER A 71 -12.85 -17.37 3.28
N MET A 72 -12.45 -16.22 2.75
CA MET A 72 -11.11 -15.65 2.90
C MET A 72 -11.27 -14.26 3.49
N ASP A 73 -10.71 -14.06 4.68
CA ASP A 73 -10.73 -12.78 5.36
C ASP A 73 -9.28 -12.38 5.66
N PHE A 74 -8.80 -11.36 4.96
CA PHE A 74 -7.46 -10.80 5.13
C PHE A 74 -7.58 -9.38 5.64
N LYS A 75 -6.76 -9.03 6.62
CA LYS A 75 -6.72 -7.69 7.19
C LYS A 75 -5.28 -7.28 7.46
N SER A 76 -4.90 -6.14 6.91
CA SER A 76 -3.63 -5.47 7.17
C SER A 76 -3.88 -4.13 7.85
N ASN A 77 -3.20 -3.88 8.97
CA ASN A 77 -3.12 -2.56 9.57
C ASN A 77 -1.70 -2.02 9.41
N PHE A 78 -1.60 -0.75 9.07
CA PHE A 78 -0.33 -0.08 8.79
C PHE A 78 -0.45 1.42 8.99
N ILE A 79 0.68 2.11 9.03
CA ILE A 79 0.76 3.57 8.98
C ILE A 79 1.49 3.99 7.70
N ILE A 80 1.26 5.23 7.27
CA ILE A 80 1.98 5.83 6.14
C ILE A 80 2.78 7.02 6.67
N GLU A 81 4.10 6.95 6.54
CA GLU A 81 5.02 8.01 6.91
C GLU A 81 5.97 8.31 5.74
N ASN A 82 6.03 9.57 5.32
CA ASN A 82 6.90 10.01 4.23
C ASN A 82 6.78 9.14 2.96
N SER A 83 5.54 8.83 2.57
CA SER A 83 5.20 7.96 1.43
C SER A 83 5.70 6.51 1.56
N LYS A 84 6.12 6.09 2.75
CA LYS A 84 6.49 4.72 3.07
C LYS A 84 5.43 4.09 3.96
N LEU A 85 5.13 2.84 3.67
CA LEU A 85 4.19 2.05 4.44
C LEU A 85 4.92 1.26 5.51
N LEU A 86 4.47 1.39 6.75
CA LEU A 86 4.97 0.65 7.91
C LEU A 86 3.89 -0.34 8.35
N SER A 87 4.09 -1.61 8.06
CA SER A 87 3.16 -2.68 8.46
C SER A 87 3.11 -2.80 9.98
N LYS A 88 1.92 -2.93 10.57
CA LYS A 88 1.73 -3.17 12.02
C LYS A 88 1.32 -4.61 12.28
N ASN A 89 0.28 -5.05 11.61
CA ASN A 89 -0.16 -6.44 11.70
C ASN A 89 -0.86 -6.90 10.42
N TYR A 90 -0.77 -8.19 10.15
CA TYR A 90 -1.44 -8.85 9.05
C TYR A 90 -2.12 -10.12 9.52
N ASN A 91 -3.43 -10.19 9.35
CA ASN A 91 -4.26 -11.32 9.74
C ASN A 91 -4.83 -12.01 8.52
N VAL A 92 -4.69 -13.32 8.47
CA VAL A 92 -5.26 -14.20 7.45
C VAL A 92 -6.18 -15.19 8.15
N LYS A 93 -7.40 -15.31 7.65
CA LYS A 93 -8.35 -16.34 8.05
C LYS A 93 -8.94 -16.98 6.81
N ILE A 94 -8.77 -18.28 6.65
CA ILE A 94 -9.34 -19.05 5.54
C ILE A 94 -10.16 -20.19 6.15
N ARG A 95 -11.42 -20.27 5.75
CA ARG A 95 -12.39 -21.31 6.18
C ARG A 95 -12.82 -22.11 4.94
N PRO A 96 -13.18 -23.39 5.01
CA PRO A 96 -13.69 -24.12 6.17
C PRO A 96 -12.58 -24.63 7.11
N LYS A 97 -12.98 -25.11 8.27
CA LYS A 97 -12.05 -25.64 9.30
C LYS A 97 -11.13 -26.76 8.80
N SER A 98 -11.56 -27.56 7.83
CA SER A 98 -10.73 -28.61 7.21
C SER A 98 -9.50 -28.04 6.47
N VAL A 99 -9.50 -26.75 6.15
CA VAL A 99 -8.40 -26.02 5.51
C VAL A 99 -8.03 -24.80 6.35
N ASN A 100 -8.14 -24.92 7.67
CA ASN A 100 -7.82 -23.80 8.56
C ASN A 100 -6.38 -23.29 8.30
N ARG A 101 -6.29 -22.07 7.79
CA ARG A 101 -5.03 -21.39 7.52
C ARG A 101 -5.00 -20.03 8.20
N ASP A 102 -5.38 -20.03 9.48
CA ASP A 102 -5.29 -18.81 10.27
C ASP A 102 -3.83 -18.50 10.55
N GLN A 103 -3.45 -17.28 10.26
CA GLN A 103 -2.11 -16.76 10.53
C GLN A 103 -2.20 -15.30 10.94
N ASN A 104 -1.41 -14.93 11.94
CA ASN A 104 -1.26 -13.57 12.40
C ASN A 104 0.23 -13.19 12.36
N ILE A 105 0.57 -12.10 11.69
CA ILE A 105 1.93 -11.55 11.64
C ILE A 105 1.90 -10.18 12.30
N LYS A 106 2.82 -9.97 13.25
CA LYS A 106 3.04 -8.69 13.94
C LYS A 106 4.41 -8.13 13.60
N PHE A 107 4.48 -6.83 13.35
CA PHE A 107 5.70 -6.09 13.10
C PHE A 107 5.98 -5.22 14.32
N ASP A 108 7.08 -5.46 14.99
CA ASP A 108 7.52 -4.72 16.17
C ASP A 108 8.77 -3.90 15.82
N TYR A 109 8.56 -2.60 15.65
CA TYR A 109 9.63 -1.67 15.28
C TYR A 109 10.45 -1.22 16.50
N GLU A 110 9.98 -1.45 17.72
CA GLU A 110 10.74 -1.16 18.94
C GLU A 110 11.77 -2.25 19.20
N ASN A 111 11.32 -3.52 19.16
CA ASN A 111 12.17 -4.68 19.38
C ASN A 111 12.84 -5.21 18.10
N LEU A 112 12.57 -4.60 16.95
CA LEU A 112 13.11 -4.97 15.64
C LEU A 112 12.84 -6.44 15.29
N THR A 113 11.61 -6.89 15.49
CA THR A 113 11.18 -8.25 15.21
C THR A 113 9.90 -8.30 14.38
N ILE A 114 9.76 -9.38 13.62
CA ILE A 114 8.51 -9.77 12.97
C ILE A 114 8.18 -11.16 13.46
N ALA A 115 7.04 -11.31 14.09
CA ALA A 115 6.60 -12.60 14.63
C ALA A 115 5.32 -13.08 13.96
N SER A 116 5.26 -14.38 13.66
CA SER A 116 4.09 -15.04 13.11
C SER A 116 3.59 -16.12 14.05
N SER A 117 2.28 -16.22 14.17
CA SER A 117 1.57 -17.27 14.90
C SER A 117 0.43 -17.86 14.07
N GLY A 118 -0.01 -19.04 14.42
CA GLY A 118 -1.04 -19.78 13.69
C GLY A 118 -0.48 -20.93 12.90
N ILE A 119 -0.90 -21.09 11.63
CA ILE A 119 -0.48 -22.24 10.82
C ILE A 119 1.04 -22.27 10.55
N ASN A 120 1.67 -21.11 10.48
CA ASN A 120 3.12 -20.98 10.40
C ASN A 120 3.59 -20.11 11.57
N THR A 121 4.38 -20.69 12.45
CA THR A 121 4.99 -19.99 13.58
C THR A 121 6.47 -19.79 13.30
N TRP A 122 6.90 -18.53 13.30
CA TRP A 122 8.29 -18.14 13.08
C TRP A 122 8.54 -16.73 13.63
N GLU A 123 9.78 -16.41 13.83
CA GLU A 123 10.26 -15.08 14.14
C GLU A 123 11.42 -14.70 13.19
N SER A 124 11.49 -13.45 12.80
CA SER A 124 12.50 -12.91 11.89
C SER A 124 12.92 -11.51 12.36
N PRO A 125 14.17 -11.10 12.13
CA PRO A 125 14.58 -9.74 12.41
C PRO A 125 13.86 -8.75 11.49
N LEU A 126 13.49 -7.61 12.04
CA LEU A 126 12.96 -6.46 11.32
C LEU A 126 14.06 -5.42 11.17
N ASP A 127 14.43 -5.15 9.93
CA ASP A 127 15.33 -4.05 9.61
C ASP A 127 14.52 -2.77 9.36
N LYS A 128 14.85 -1.69 10.07
CA LYS A 128 14.22 -0.36 9.90
C LYS A 128 14.43 0.24 8.51
N ILE A 129 15.39 -0.25 7.74
CA ILE A 129 15.68 0.25 6.39
C ILE A 129 14.82 -0.43 5.34
N THR A 130 14.49 -1.71 5.52
CA THR A 130 13.82 -2.52 4.50
C THR A 130 12.31 -2.35 4.45
N PHE A 131 11.67 -1.90 5.54
CA PHE A 131 10.22 -1.67 5.62
C PHE A 131 9.40 -2.74 4.91
N PRO A 132 9.43 -3.99 5.38
CA PRO A 132 8.77 -5.06 4.67
C PRO A 132 7.24 -4.90 4.72
N ALA A 133 6.63 -5.08 3.55
CA ALA A 133 5.19 -5.09 3.39
C ALA A 133 4.63 -6.51 3.52
N ASP A 134 3.40 -6.63 3.99
CA ASP A 134 2.63 -7.85 3.84
C ASP A 134 2.01 -7.96 2.43
N PRO A 135 1.54 -9.15 2.02
CA PRO A 135 0.99 -9.35 0.68
C PRO A 135 -0.24 -8.49 0.34
N LEU A 136 -0.97 -8.01 1.36
CA LEU A 136 -2.15 -7.18 1.14
C LEU A 136 -1.78 -5.71 1.02
N ASN A 137 -1.04 -5.15 1.97
CA ASN A 137 -0.70 -3.73 2.00
C ASN A 137 0.38 -3.34 0.96
N ALA A 138 1.14 -4.31 0.44
CA ALA A 138 2.04 -4.07 -0.69
C ALA A 138 1.36 -3.39 -1.89
N GLN A 139 0.07 -3.64 -2.09
CA GLN A 139 -0.72 -2.99 -3.15
C GLN A 139 -0.91 -1.49 -2.90
N ILE A 140 -1.00 -1.11 -1.63
CA ILE A 140 -1.05 0.30 -1.24
C ILE A 140 0.31 0.98 -1.47
N GLN A 141 1.42 0.29 -1.16
CA GLN A 141 2.76 0.81 -1.44
C GLN A 141 3.01 0.97 -2.96
N ILE A 142 2.54 0.02 -3.78
CA ILE A 142 2.57 0.16 -5.25
C ILE A 142 1.85 1.46 -5.66
N ARG A 143 0.64 1.66 -5.16
CA ARG A 143 -0.16 2.84 -5.49
C ARG A 143 0.52 4.14 -5.05
N LEU A 144 1.09 4.19 -3.85
CA LEU A 144 1.87 5.34 -3.36
C LEU A 144 3.05 5.66 -4.26
N ASN A 145 3.82 4.64 -4.66
CA ASN A 145 4.97 4.81 -5.52
C ASN A 145 4.57 5.40 -6.89
N LEU A 146 3.50 4.88 -7.48
CA LEU A 146 2.98 5.37 -8.76
C LEU A 146 2.42 6.79 -8.66
N LEU A 147 1.71 7.13 -7.57
CA LEU A 147 1.21 8.49 -7.32
C LEU A 147 2.37 9.49 -7.14
N ASN A 148 3.50 9.04 -6.63
CA ASN A 148 4.73 9.83 -6.54
C ASN A 148 5.55 9.86 -7.85
N GLY A 149 5.01 9.36 -8.95
CA GLY A 149 5.65 9.37 -10.28
C GLY A 149 6.78 8.38 -10.45
N MET A 150 6.90 7.37 -9.59
CA MET A 150 7.94 6.35 -9.71
C MET A 150 7.60 5.35 -10.82
N GLU A 151 8.46 5.26 -11.82
CA GLU A 151 8.29 4.31 -12.93
C GLU A 151 8.97 2.96 -12.64
N GLU A 152 10.03 2.97 -11.84
CA GLU A 152 10.74 1.77 -11.37
C GLU A 152 10.94 1.84 -9.87
N PHE A 153 10.62 0.75 -9.17
CA PHE A 153 10.78 0.66 -7.71
C PHE A 153 10.84 -0.79 -7.25
N SER A 154 11.23 -0.99 -6.00
CA SER A 154 11.18 -2.30 -5.37
C SER A 154 10.39 -2.27 -4.07
N ILE A 155 9.75 -3.39 -3.76
CA ILE A 155 9.04 -3.61 -2.49
C ILE A 155 9.55 -4.91 -1.88
N ASN A 156 9.90 -4.83 -0.60
CA ASN A 156 10.27 -5.99 0.20
C ASN A 156 8.99 -6.64 0.73
N LEU A 157 8.74 -7.90 0.39
CA LEU A 157 7.56 -8.66 0.81
C LEU A 157 7.95 -9.72 1.83
N ILE A 158 7.20 -9.81 2.92
CA ILE A 158 7.32 -10.92 3.86
C ILE A 158 6.73 -12.19 3.27
N GLU A 159 7.48 -13.29 3.30
CA GLU A 159 6.98 -14.60 2.93
C GLU A 159 6.22 -15.23 4.10
N MET A 160 4.95 -15.44 3.93
CA MET A 160 4.02 -15.91 4.97
C MET A 160 4.46 -17.21 5.66
N LYS A 161 5.09 -18.11 4.91
CA LYS A 161 5.45 -19.44 5.41
C LYS A 161 6.70 -19.44 6.29
N THR A 162 7.68 -18.60 5.96
CA THR A 162 9.04 -18.70 6.52
C THR A 162 9.53 -17.43 7.21
N GLY A 163 8.82 -16.31 7.03
CA GLY A 163 9.28 -15.01 7.52
C GLY A 163 10.42 -14.37 6.71
N LYS A 164 10.86 -15.02 5.62
CA LYS A 164 11.91 -14.45 4.76
C LYS A 164 11.39 -13.20 4.05
N ILE A 165 12.21 -12.18 4.00
CA ILE A 165 11.93 -10.96 3.24
C ILE A 165 12.44 -11.16 1.82
N LYS A 166 11.56 -10.98 0.83
CA LYS A 166 11.85 -11.15 -0.59
C LYS A 166 11.66 -9.83 -1.33
N LYS A 167 12.68 -9.38 -2.03
CA LYS A 167 12.64 -8.18 -2.86
C LYS A 167 11.90 -8.48 -4.17
N ASN A 168 10.95 -7.64 -4.51
CA ASN A 168 10.20 -7.67 -5.77
C ASN A 168 10.40 -6.35 -6.48
N PHE A 169 10.73 -6.40 -7.77
CA PHE A 169 10.96 -5.23 -8.61
C PHE A 169 9.73 -4.97 -9.46
N TYR A 170 9.41 -3.70 -9.62
CA TYR A 170 8.27 -3.24 -10.41
C TYR A 170 8.75 -2.21 -11.42
N ARG A 171 8.21 -2.29 -12.63
CA ARG A 171 8.49 -1.33 -13.71
C ARG A 171 7.23 -1.06 -14.50
N LEU A 172 6.97 0.22 -14.81
CA LEU A 172 5.97 0.60 -15.78
C LEU A 172 6.40 0.14 -17.17
N ASP A 173 5.48 -0.46 -17.91
CA ASP A 173 5.73 -1.03 -19.24
C ASP A 173 4.84 -0.38 -20.32
N GLY A 174 4.35 0.83 -20.04
CA GLY A 174 3.53 1.60 -20.97
C GLY A 174 2.05 1.64 -20.58
N LYS A 175 1.22 1.91 -21.59
CA LYS A 175 -0.23 1.98 -21.47
C LYS A 175 -0.88 1.09 -22.53
N GLU A 176 -2.00 0.50 -22.18
CA GLU A 176 -2.78 -0.35 -23.07
C GLU A 176 -4.27 -0.15 -22.84
N THR A 177 -5.08 -0.39 -23.85
CA THR A 177 -6.54 -0.40 -23.67
C THR A 177 -6.95 -1.70 -23.00
N CYS A 178 -7.61 -1.60 -21.87
CA CYS A 178 -8.22 -2.73 -21.21
C CYS A 178 -9.74 -2.57 -21.14
N ALA A 179 -10.48 -3.67 -21.20
CA ALA A 179 -11.93 -3.66 -21.18
C ALA A 179 -12.45 -4.24 -19.86
N PHE A 180 -13.43 -3.56 -19.27
CA PHE A 180 -14.19 -4.08 -18.14
C PHE A 180 -15.68 -3.79 -18.34
N ASN A 181 -16.52 -4.82 -18.23
CA ASN A 181 -17.96 -4.73 -18.47
C ASN A 181 -18.32 -4.02 -19.80
N LYS A 182 -17.63 -4.36 -20.89
CA LYS A 182 -17.80 -3.76 -22.24
C LYS A 182 -17.40 -2.28 -22.34
N THR A 183 -16.81 -1.71 -21.31
CA THR A 183 -16.26 -0.34 -21.32
C THR A 183 -14.74 -0.43 -21.45
N GLU A 184 -14.18 0.35 -22.36
CA GLU A 184 -12.75 0.46 -22.57
C GLU A 184 -12.14 1.54 -21.66
N TYR A 185 -10.97 1.24 -21.11
CA TYR A 185 -10.21 2.12 -20.23
C TYR A 185 -8.76 2.19 -20.72
N SER A 186 -8.11 3.32 -20.51
CA SER A 186 -6.65 3.40 -20.64
C SER A 186 -6.01 2.87 -19.37
N CYS A 187 -5.43 1.70 -19.45
CA CYS A 187 -4.77 1.05 -18.32
C CYS A 187 -3.26 1.25 -18.42
N VAL A 188 -2.65 1.46 -17.26
CA VAL A 188 -1.19 1.46 -17.10
C VAL A 188 -0.72 0.03 -16.84
N LEU A 189 0.29 -0.42 -17.58
CA LEU A 189 0.89 -1.73 -17.37
C LEU A 189 2.02 -1.63 -16.36
N LEU A 190 1.90 -2.40 -15.28
CA LEU A 190 2.95 -2.56 -14.29
C LEU A 190 3.45 -4.00 -14.30
N LYS A 191 4.70 -4.22 -14.59
CA LYS A 191 5.34 -5.54 -14.55
C LYS A 191 6.08 -5.73 -13.24
N ARG A 192 5.84 -6.88 -12.58
CA ARG A 192 6.59 -7.33 -11.41
C ARG A 192 7.56 -8.42 -11.80
N TYR A 193 8.82 -8.22 -11.43
CA TYR A 193 9.92 -9.17 -11.55
C TYR A 193 10.33 -9.65 -10.16
N ARG A 194 10.76 -10.90 -10.06
CA ARG A 194 11.24 -11.51 -8.81
C ARG A 194 12.70 -11.88 -8.98
N GLU A 195 13.50 -11.59 -7.97
CA GLU A 195 14.92 -11.92 -7.97
C GLU A 195 15.18 -13.43 -7.96
N TYR A 196 14.25 -14.20 -7.41
CA TYR A 196 14.38 -15.64 -7.13
C TYR A 196 13.64 -16.56 -8.10
N ASP A 197 12.89 -16.03 -9.04
CA ASP A 197 12.24 -16.83 -10.09
C ASP A 197 12.08 -16.02 -11.40
N LYS A 198 11.87 -16.73 -12.51
CA LYS A 198 11.72 -16.12 -13.82
C LYS A 198 10.30 -15.63 -14.12
N ARG A 199 9.38 -15.70 -13.15
CA ARG A 199 7.98 -15.32 -13.37
C ARG A 199 7.84 -13.81 -13.44
N ILE A 200 7.18 -13.35 -14.48
CA ILE A 200 6.74 -11.97 -14.63
C ILE A 200 5.24 -11.94 -14.38
N THR A 201 4.79 -10.99 -13.59
CA THR A 201 3.36 -10.75 -13.38
C THR A 201 3.03 -9.36 -13.92
N THR A 202 2.07 -9.27 -14.83
CA THR A 202 1.57 -8.00 -15.35
C THR A 202 0.31 -7.60 -14.61
N TYR A 203 0.24 -6.35 -14.20
CA TYR A 203 -0.92 -5.71 -13.62
C TYR A 203 -1.43 -4.65 -14.59
N TYR A 204 -2.74 -4.61 -14.79
CA TYR A 204 -3.45 -3.56 -15.50
C TYR A 204 -4.09 -2.64 -14.45
N LEU A 205 -3.65 -1.40 -14.38
CA LEU A 205 -3.99 -0.42 -13.34
C LEU A 205 -4.72 0.80 -13.92
#